data_4e7fb7a91498d3d3f5c9e0685e590949
#
_entry.id   4e7fb7a91498d3d3f5c9e0685e590949
#
_cell.length_a   1.000
_cell.length_b   1.000
_cell.length_c   1.000
_cell.angle_alpha   90.00
_cell.angle_beta   90.00
_cell.angle_gamma   90.00
#
_symmetry.space_group_name_H-M   'P 1'
#
loop_
_entity.id
_entity.type
_entity.pdbx_description
1 polymer ?
#
loop_
_entity_poly.entity_id
_entity_poly.type
_entity_poly.pdbx_seq_one_letter_code
_entity_poly.pdbx_strand_id
1 'polypeptide(L)'
;MNSNSRILSLLQKRILILDGAMGTELHKRGLPSGVCPEAWCLSHPEAVGEIHAAYREAGADIVYTSTFGANRLKMGQFALTNVRETNRSLAEIAVKAAGGGLVAGDIGPTGHFVQPFGDLPFEDSVALFREQAQGLLEGGVDLFVIETMMDIQEARAALIAVREISDLFCMVTMTYETHGRTLNGTDPVSALVTLQSLGANSVGCNCSAGPEGMLGLIAAMKSYATVPLAAKPNAGLPKLVGDATVFDLDAAGFAGFGGPLAAAGANLIGGCCGTTPAHIRALRDALTAVKPAAPLRRALAAVSSARKAVILEEGRPLTVVGGRLNAAENETVRQGLLSGDLGPAKQTARAQEKEGAQILLLKVGAAGVDETQAAGKLLEQLAPTTRASFLLAAERVETVGQGLRFYPGRLLVHVAGDEASKALLPVIAQYGALPVLRIATMAGTPVERAAVRKAVADARTHGYAKKEIVIDCTPPAQSPEALRTALGMVAWCAQSLGCPTLLDITGVGKGVPEQPWLQASLLAAAQAAGLALAVIDPAVAETLKIRTAGDRLWRNDPGAFSTGRS
;
A
#
# COMPACT_ATOMS: atom_id res chain seq x y z
N MET A 1 -29.30 -3.34 4.83
CA MET A 1 -28.03 -2.61 4.56
C MET A 1 -26.93 -3.59 4.90
N ASN A 2 -26.00 -3.91 4.00
CA ASN A 2 -24.88 -4.77 4.34
C ASN A 2 -23.91 -4.05 5.31
N SER A 3 -23.06 -4.80 6.02
CA SER A 3 -22.15 -4.25 7.05
C SER A 3 -21.26 -3.13 6.49
N ASN A 4 -20.74 -3.25 5.27
CA ASN A 4 -19.93 -2.22 4.62
C ASN A 4 -20.66 -0.89 4.50
N SER A 5 -21.89 -0.92 3.97
CA SER A 5 -22.71 0.29 3.81
C SER A 5 -23.05 0.92 5.16
N ARG A 6 -23.26 0.11 6.21
CA ARG A 6 -23.49 0.56 7.58
C ARG A 6 -22.27 1.29 8.12
N ILE A 7 -21.08 0.70 8.01
CA ILE A 7 -19.82 1.28 8.49
C ILE A 7 -19.53 2.60 7.77
N LEU A 8 -19.59 2.62 6.43
CA LEU A 8 -19.35 3.82 5.64
C LEU A 8 -20.34 4.96 5.96
N SER A 9 -21.61 4.63 6.17
CA SER A 9 -22.62 5.62 6.58
C SER A 9 -22.36 6.21 7.96
N LEU A 10 -21.87 5.41 8.90
CA LEU A 10 -21.48 5.87 10.24
C LEU A 10 -20.26 6.79 10.17
N LEU A 11 -19.24 6.42 9.41
CA LEU A 11 -18.00 7.19 9.21
C LEU A 11 -18.23 8.59 8.59
N GLN A 12 -19.30 8.75 7.80
CA GLN A 12 -19.70 10.06 7.29
C GLN A 12 -20.27 10.99 8.37
N LYS A 13 -20.81 10.43 9.46
CA LYS A 13 -21.53 11.17 10.48
C LYS A 13 -20.68 11.48 11.72
N ARG A 14 -19.80 10.54 12.09
CA ARG A 14 -19.00 10.63 13.31
C ARG A 14 -17.75 9.76 13.25
N ILE A 15 -16.83 10.01 14.16
CA ILE A 15 -15.71 9.12 14.42
C ILE A 15 -16.25 7.83 15.03
N LEU A 16 -15.74 6.67 14.57
CA LEU A 16 -16.07 5.38 15.15
C LEU A 16 -15.11 5.04 16.28
N ILE A 17 -15.65 4.56 17.37
CA ILE A 17 -14.90 4.14 18.54
C ILE A 17 -14.61 2.65 18.43
N LEU A 18 -13.33 2.30 18.42
CA LEU A 18 -12.85 0.93 18.52
C LEU A 18 -12.72 0.55 20.01
N ASP A 19 -12.66 -0.73 20.30
CA ASP A 19 -12.42 -1.22 21.67
C ASP A 19 -10.99 -0.97 22.15
N GLY A 20 -10.65 -1.57 23.30
CA GLY A 20 -9.35 -1.49 23.95
C GLY A 20 -8.62 -2.82 24.01
N ALA A 21 -7.69 -2.95 24.96
CA ALA A 21 -6.82 -4.10 25.10
C ALA A 21 -7.57 -5.35 25.56
N MET A 22 -7.56 -6.41 24.73
CA MET A 22 -8.07 -7.72 25.13
C MET A 22 -7.08 -8.42 26.09
N GLY A 23 -5.81 -8.55 25.71
CA GLY A 23 -4.82 -9.29 26.51
C GLY A 23 -4.67 -8.77 27.95
N THR A 24 -4.63 -7.45 28.15
CA THR A 24 -4.59 -6.82 29.48
C THR A 24 -5.82 -7.20 30.33
N GLU A 25 -7.00 -7.22 29.74
CA GLU A 25 -8.24 -7.57 30.45
C GLU A 25 -8.34 -9.07 30.74
N LEU A 26 -7.80 -9.93 29.86
CA LEU A 26 -7.70 -11.38 30.10
C LEU A 26 -6.77 -11.71 31.28
N HIS A 27 -5.59 -11.07 31.34
CA HIS A 27 -4.67 -11.25 32.48
C HIS A 27 -5.29 -10.84 33.82
N LYS A 28 -6.07 -9.75 33.85
CA LYS A 28 -6.83 -9.34 35.05
C LYS A 28 -7.87 -10.37 35.49
N ARG A 29 -8.34 -11.22 34.57
CA ARG A 29 -9.32 -12.29 34.80
C ARG A 29 -8.68 -13.66 34.96
N GLY A 30 -7.36 -13.73 35.11
CA GLY A 30 -6.65 -14.93 35.47
C GLY A 30 -6.02 -15.70 34.30
N LEU A 31 -5.87 -15.10 33.10
CA LEU A 31 -5.08 -15.71 32.03
C LEU A 31 -3.62 -15.87 32.51
N PRO A 32 -3.10 -17.11 32.65
CA PRO A 32 -1.72 -17.33 33.11
C PRO A 32 -0.73 -16.96 31.97
N SER A 33 0.51 -16.64 32.39
CA SER A 33 1.61 -16.53 31.43
C SER A 33 1.98 -17.89 30.84
N GLY A 34 2.37 -17.93 29.55
CA GLY A 34 2.89 -19.13 28.89
C GLY A 34 1.83 -20.12 28.39
N VAL A 35 0.54 -19.78 28.46
CA VAL A 35 -0.55 -20.56 27.84
C VAL A 35 -1.02 -19.91 26.56
N CYS A 36 -1.65 -20.69 25.65
CA CYS A 36 -2.30 -20.15 24.47
C CYS A 36 -3.52 -19.33 24.88
N PRO A 37 -3.54 -18.00 24.61
CA PRO A 37 -4.66 -17.16 25.01
C PRO A 37 -5.99 -17.62 24.40
N GLU A 38 -5.98 -18.04 23.13
CA GLU A 38 -7.17 -18.46 22.41
C GLU A 38 -7.79 -19.74 23.00
N ALA A 39 -6.95 -20.70 23.39
CA ALA A 39 -7.42 -21.92 24.06
C ALA A 39 -7.98 -21.62 25.44
N TRP A 40 -7.33 -20.71 26.20
CA TRP A 40 -7.87 -20.24 27.47
C TRP A 40 -9.22 -19.54 27.30
N CYS A 41 -9.36 -18.69 26.30
CA CYS A 41 -10.61 -18.01 25.98
C CYS A 41 -11.76 -18.98 25.68
N LEU A 42 -11.49 -20.07 24.95
CA LEU A 42 -12.48 -21.11 24.68
C LEU A 42 -12.92 -21.86 25.95
N SER A 43 -12.04 -22.02 26.91
CA SER A 43 -12.36 -22.66 28.21
C SER A 43 -12.99 -21.70 29.23
N HIS A 44 -12.98 -20.37 28.95
CA HIS A 44 -13.54 -19.34 29.82
C HIS A 44 -14.43 -18.36 29.03
N PRO A 45 -15.46 -18.86 28.31
CA PRO A 45 -16.27 -18.04 27.39
C PRO A 45 -17.02 -16.91 28.08
N GLU A 46 -17.42 -17.11 29.37
CA GLU A 46 -18.07 -16.05 30.15
C GLU A 46 -17.13 -14.87 30.39
N ALA A 47 -15.89 -15.12 30.78
CA ALA A 47 -14.90 -14.06 31.03
C ALA A 47 -14.60 -13.24 29.77
N VAL A 48 -14.52 -13.90 28.61
CA VAL A 48 -14.35 -13.24 27.30
C VAL A 48 -15.56 -12.43 26.93
N GLY A 49 -16.76 -13.00 27.09
CA GLY A 49 -18.04 -12.32 26.84
C GLY A 49 -18.20 -11.06 27.70
N GLU A 50 -17.83 -11.12 28.99
CA GLU A 50 -17.85 -9.93 29.88
C GLU A 50 -16.91 -8.82 29.41
N ILE A 51 -15.71 -9.14 28.86
CA ILE A 51 -14.80 -8.12 28.34
C ILE A 51 -15.43 -7.43 27.12
N HIS A 52 -15.96 -8.19 26.16
CA HIS A 52 -16.65 -7.63 25.00
C HIS A 52 -17.83 -6.75 25.40
N ALA A 53 -18.68 -7.22 26.34
CA ALA A 53 -19.80 -6.45 26.86
C ALA A 53 -19.34 -5.16 27.55
N ALA A 54 -18.28 -5.20 28.37
CA ALA A 54 -17.75 -4.02 29.06
C ALA A 54 -17.23 -2.96 28.06
N TYR A 55 -16.59 -3.33 26.96
CA TYR A 55 -16.20 -2.40 25.91
C TYR A 55 -17.41 -1.84 25.15
N ARG A 56 -18.42 -2.66 24.87
CA ARG A 56 -19.70 -2.18 24.30
C ARG A 56 -20.38 -1.16 25.19
N GLU A 57 -20.51 -1.44 26.50
CA GLU A 57 -21.07 -0.52 27.50
C GLU A 57 -20.26 0.76 27.65
N ALA A 58 -18.93 0.68 27.48
CA ALA A 58 -18.05 1.84 27.43
C ALA A 58 -18.29 2.70 26.17
N GLY A 59 -19.00 2.18 25.16
CA GLY A 59 -19.38 2.89 23.93
C GLY A 59 -18.51 2.60 22.73
N ALA A 60 -17.78 1.48 22.72
CA ALA A 60 -17.12 1.00 21.50
C ALA A 60 -18.17 0.67 20.44
N ASP A 61 -18.00 1.17 19.22
CA ASP A 61 -18.82 0.85 18.06
C ASP A 61 -18.47 -0.52 17.48
N ILE A 62 -17.19 -0.85 17.54
CA ILE A 62 -16.59 -2.07 17.00
C ILE A 62 -15.79 -2.74 18.11
N VAL A 63 -16.09 -3.99 18.40
CA VAL A 63 -15.29 -4.86 19.26
C VAL A 63 -14.54 -5.88 18.42
N TYR A 64 -13.33 -6.23 18.83
CA TYR A 64 -12.48 -7.20 18.14
C TYR A 64 -12.63 -8.58 18.78
N THR A 65 -12.65 -9.63 17.97
CA THR A 65 -12.64 -11.00 18.48
C THR A 65 -11.32 -11.29 19.23
N SER A 66 -11.36 -12.27 20.13
CA SER A 66 -10.16 -12.70 20.87
C SER A 66 -9.35 -13.71 20.06
N THR A 67 -8.97 -13.35 18.83
CA THR A 67 -8.37 -14.26 17.83
C THR A 67 -7.03 -13.76 17.26
N PHE A 68 -6.41 -12.79 17.92
CA PHE A 68 -5.15 -12.17 17.49
C PHE A 68 -4.05 -13.17 17.14
N GLY A 69 -3.88 -14.23 17.93
CA GLY A 69 -2.89 -15.28 17.72
C GLY A 69 -3.46 -16.57 17.14
N ALA A 70 -4.73 -16.61 16.73
CA ALA A 70 -5.44 -17.82 16.30
C ALA A 70 -5.05 -18.29 14.88
N ASN A 71 -3.77 -18.29 14.55
CA ASN A 71 -3.22 -18.85 13.32
C ASN A 71 -2.44 -20.13 13.58
N ARG A 72 -2.24 -20.94 12.53
CA ARG A 72 -1.62 -22.26 12.62
C ARG A 72 -0.22 -22.25 13.23
N LEU A 73 0.59 -21.21 12.96
CA LEU A 73 1.96 -21.13 13.47
C LEU A 73 1.99 -20.86 14.97
N LYS A 74 1.22 -19.89 15.46
CA LYS A 74 1.15 -19.58 16.89
C LYS A 74 0.45 -20.67 17.70
N MET A 75 -0.70 -21.15 17.22
CA MET A 75 -1.42 -22.24 17.87
C MET A 75 -0.60 -23.53 17.88
N GLY A 76 0.16 -23.80 16.82
CA GLY A 76 1.05 -24.96 16.71
C GLY A 76 2.14 -25.01 17.78
N GLN A 77 2.59 -23.87 18.31
CA GLN A 77 3.53 -23.81 19.45
C GLN A 77 2.97 -24.47 20.72
N PHE A 78 1.64 -24.58 20.79
CA PHE A 78 0.91 -25.24 21.89
C PHE A 78 0.27 -26.57 21.46
N ALA A 79 0.73 -27.14 20.34
CA ALA A 79 0.20 -28.39 19.76
C ALA A 79 -1.32 -28.33 19.41
N LEU A 80 -1.84 -27.14 19.12
CA LEU A 80 -3.24 -26.93 18.72
C LEU A 80 -3.35 -26.84 17.19
N THR A 81 -4.31 -27.56 16.61
CA THR A 81 -4.46 -27.69 15.14
C THR A 81 -5.80 -27.21 14.58
N ASN A 82 -6.80 -26.96 15.43
CA ASN A 82 -8.19 -26.63 15.01
C ASN A 82 -8.37 -25.13 14.80
N VAL A 83 -7.53 -24.54 13.96
CA VAL A 83 -7.51 -23.08 13.68
C VAL A 83 -8.89 -22.55 13.31
N ARG A 84 -9.53 -23.14 12.29
CA ARG A 84 -10.82 -22.67 11.78
C ARG A 84 -11.93 -22.73 12.84
N GLU A 85 -12.02 -23.84 13.59
CA GLU A 85 -13.01 -24.02 14.65
C GLU A 85 -12.76 -23.04 15.82
N THR A 86 -11.51 -22.84 16.22
CA THR A 86 -11.13 -21.87 17.26
C THR A 86 -11.58 -20.47 16.90
N ASN A 87 -11.27 -20.03 15.67
CA ASN A 87 -11.66 -18.71 15.20
C ASN A 87 -13.19 -18.55 15.11
N ARG A 88 -13.90 -19.57 14.64
CA ARG A 88 -15.36 -19.57 14.57
C ARG A 88 -15.96 -19.41 15.98
N SER A 89 -15.55 -20.24 16.92
CA SER A 89 -16.14 -20.26 18.26
C SER A 89 -15.85 -18.95 19.02
N LEU A 90 -14.64 -18.39 18.92
CA LEU A 90 -14.30 -17.11 19.54
C LEU A 90 -15.06 -15.93 18.90
N ALA A 91 -15.28 -15.97 17.59
CA ALA A 91 -16.11 -14.97 16.90
C ALA A 91 -17.58 -15.07 17.35
N GLU A 92 -18.15 -16.26 17.49
CA GLU A 92 -19.52 -16.48 18.02
C GLU A 92 -19.70 -15.90 19.42
N ILE A 93 -18.69 -16.04 20.31
CA ILE A 93 -18.69 -15.43 21.64
C ILE A 93 -18.75 -13.90 21.53
N ALA A 94 -17.90 -13.30 20.70
CA ALA A 94 -17.88 -11.87 20.49
C ALA A 94 -19.18 -11.32 19.89
N VAL A 95 -19.75 -12.00 18.88
CA VAL A 95 -21.03 -11.64 18.22
C VAL A 95 -22.17 -11.67 19.24
N LYS A 96 -22.24 -12.71 20.06
CA LYS A 96 -23.23 -12.82 21.13
C LYS A 96 -23.11 -11.69 22.14
N ALA A 97 -21.90 -11.39 22.60
CA ALA A 97 -21.63 -10.36 23.61
C ALA A 97 -21.82 -8.92 23.08
N ALA A 98 -21.59 -8.70 21.77
CA ALA A 98 -21.76 -7.40 21.15
C ALA A 98 -23.21 -6.90 21.09
N GLY A 99 -24.21 -7.76 21.24
CA GLY A 99 -25.62 -7.39 21.35
C GLY A 99 -26.13 -6.55 20.15
N GLY A 100 -25.73 -6.88 18.91
CA GLY A 100 -26.05 -6.13 17.69
C GLY A 100 -25.10 -4.97 17.37
N GLY A 101 -24.01 -4.80 18.14
CA GLY A 101 -22.86 -3.97 17.77
C GLY A 101 -22.06 -4.62 16.63
N LEU A 102 -21.12 -3.86 16.06
CA LEU A 102 -20.21 -4.39 15.03
C LEU A 102 -19.09 -5.22 15.67
N VAL A 103 -18.80 -6.37 15.04
CA VAL A 103 -17.72 -7.28 15.48
C VAL A 103 -16.69 -7.42 14.37
N ALA A 104 -15.43 -7.10 14.68
CA ALA A 104 -14.29 -7.27 13.80
C ALA A 104 -13.59 -8.60 14.07
N GLY A 105 -13.45 -9.43 13.03
CA GLY A 105 -12.58 -10.61 13.06
C GLY A 105 -11.13 -10.17 13.12
N ASP A 106 -10.48 -10.43 14.24
CA ASP A 106 -9.13 -9.96 14.54
C ASP A 106 -8.06 -10.94 14.03
N ILE A 107 -7.15 -10.44 13.21
CA ILE A 107 -6.03 -11.15 12.58
C ILE A 107 -4.74 -10.43 12.94
N GLY A 108 -3.93 -11.02 13.81
CA GLY A 108 -2.61 -10.54 14.17
C GLY A 108 -1.49 -11.21 13.35
N PRO A 109 -0.22 -10.75 13.51
CA PRO A 109 0.92 -11.31 12.77
C PRO A 109 1.23 -12.76 13.16
N THR A 110 1.82 -13.50 12.23
CA THR A 110 2.24 -14.90 12.44
C THR A 110 3.40 -15.03 13.43
N GLY A 111 4.21 -13.97 13.59
CA GLY A 111 5.46 -13.99 14.34
C GLY A 111 6.67 -14.38 13.48
N HIS A 112 6.46 -14.64 12.18
CA HIS A 112 7.50 -14.91 11.21
C HIS A 112 7.51 -13.82 10.12
N PHE A 113 8.70 -13.47 9.64
CA PHE A 113 8.80 -12.61 8.47
C PHE A 113 8.58 -13.40 7.19
N VAL A 114 7.87 -12.77 6.26
CA VAL A 114 7.65 -13.33 4.92
C VAL A 114 8.91 -13.17 4.07
N GLN A 115 9.16 -14.13 3.16
CA GLN A 115 10.23 -14.03 2.20
C GLN A 115 10.16 -12.70 1.41
N PRO A 116 11.31 -12.10 1.06
CA PRO A 116 12.68 -12.60 1.23
C PRO A 116 13.36 -12.16 2.54
N PHE A 117 12.67 -11.51 3.46
CA PHE A 117 13.24 -11.08 4.76
C PHE A 117 13.27 -12.20 5.79
N GLY A 118 12.32 -13.08 5.77
CA GLY A 118 12.24 -14.25 6.63
C GLY A 118 12.20 -15.56 5.84
N ASP A 119 11.74 -16.61 6.50
CA ASP A 119 11.68 -17.98 5.98
C ASP A 119 10.27 -18.39 5.53
N LEU A 120 9.21 -17.61 5.87
CA LEU A 120 7.84 -17.95 5.53
C LEU A 120 7.55 -17.63 4.05
N PRO A 121 7.25 -18.64 3.20
CA PRO A 121 6.84 -18.38 1.83
C PRO A 121 5.55 -17.55 1.75
N PHE A 122 5.46 -16.65 0.76
CA PHE A 122 4.32 -15.74 0.62
C PHE A 122 2.98 -16.49 0.50
N GLU A 123 2.92 -17.55 -0.33
CA GLU A 123 1.69 -18.33 -0.52
C GLU A 123 1.28 -19.12 0.73
N ASP A 124 2.26 -19.60 1.51
CA ASP A 124 1.98 -20.25 2.79
C ASP A 124 1.40 -19.24 3.78
N SER A 125 1.91 -18.01 3.79
CA SER A 125 1.35 -16.92 4.59
C SER A 125 -0.09 -16.60 4.18
N VAL A 126 -0.39 -16.50 2.87
CA VAL A 126 -1.76 -16.33 2.37
C VAL A 126 -2.67 -17.47 2.82
N ALA A 127 -2.20 -18.72 2.72
CA ALA A 127 -2.98 -19.90 3.12
C ALA A 127 -3.29 -19.91 4.61
N LEU A 128 -2.31 -19.54 5.47
CA LEU A 128 -2.49 -19.42 6.92
C LEU A 128 -3.58 -18.38 7.28
N PHE A 129 -3.51 -17.21 6.71
CA PHE A 129 -4.50 -16.16 6.97
C PHE A 129 -5.88 -16.48 6.37
N ARG A 130 -5.92 -17.17 5.24
CA ARG A 130 -7.21 -17.64 4.65
C ARG A 130 -7.92 -18.62 5.58
N GLU A 131 -7.20 -19.58 6.18
CA GLU A 131 -7.78 -20.53 7.15
C GLU A 131 -8.36 -19.81 8.37
N GLN A 132 -7.63 -18.82 8.92
CA GLN A 132 -8.10 -17.99 10.02
C GLN A 132 -9.35 -17.18 9.63
N ALA A 133 -9.28 -16.48 8.51
CA ALA A 133 -10.37 -15.64 8.00
C ALA A 133 -11.66 -16.45 7.70
N GLN A 134 -11.53 -17.68 7.22
CA GLN A 134 -12.68 -18.57 7.00
C GLN A 134 -13.41 -18.88 8.30
N GLY A 135 -12.68 -19.21 9.37
CA GLY A 135 -13.29 -19.45 10.69
C GLY A 135 -14.00 -18.20 11.23
N LEU A 136 -13.38 -17.04 11.12
CA LEU A 136 -13.97 -15.76 11.52
C LEU A 136 -15.26 -15.45 10.76
N LEU A 137 -15.25 -15.65 9.45
CA LEU A 137 -16.41 -15.43 8.59
C LEU A 137 -17.59 -16.35 8.98
N GLU A 138 -17.31 -17.62 9.27
CA GLU A 138 -18.29 -18.59 9.73
C GLU A 138 -18.84 -18.26 11.11
N GLY A 139 -18.04 -17.63 11.98
CA GLY A 139 -18.46 -17.12 13.28
C GLY A 139 -19.32 -15.85 13.23
N GLY A 140 -19.56 -15.30 12.04
CA GLY A 140 -20.51 -14.23 11.80
C GLY A 140 -20.00 -12.82 12.07
N VAL A 141 -18.70 -12.55 11.86
CA VAL A 141 -18.13 -11.21 11.99
C VAL A 141 -18.68 -10.23 10.95
N ASP A 142 -18.78 -8.95 11.28
CA ASP A 142 -19.26 -7.88 10.42
C ASP A 142 -18.19 -7.30 9.51
N LEU A 143 -16.93 -7.37 9.93
CA LEU A 143 -15.75 -6.83 9.26
C LEU A 143 -14.50 -7.60 9.70
N PHE A 144 -13.39 -7.38 8.98
CA PHE A 144 -12.08 -7.87 9.39
C PHE A 144 -11.18 -6.74 9.87
N VAL A 145 -10.32 -7.04 10.81
CA VAL A 145 -9.16 -6.23 11.18
C VAL A 145 -7.90 -7.07 11.08
N ILE A 146 -6.91 -6.54 10.37
CA ILE A 146 -5.55 -7.05 10.28
C ILE A 146 -4.70 -6.05 11.05
N GLU A 147 -4.24 -6.43 12.25
CA GLU A 147 -3.60 -5.44 13.14
C GLU A 147 -2.17 -5.83 13.56
N THR A 148 -1.42 -4.82 14.01
CA THR A 148 -0.07 -4.97 14.57
C THR A 148 0.95 -5.54 13.56
N MET A 149 0.75 -5.27 12.27
CA MET A 149 1.65 -5.76 11.23
C MET A 149 2.94 -4.94 11.17
N MET A 150 4.08 -5.62 11.21
CA MET A 150 5.42 -5.03 11.14
C MET A 150 6.08 -5.23 9.77
N ASP A 151 5.53 -6.14 8.97
CA ASP A 151 5.97 -6.46 7.62
C ASP A 151 4.85 -6.17 6.62
N ILE A 152 5.15 -5.36 5.60
CA ILE A 152 4.18 -5.02 4.55
C ILE A 152 3.80 -6.24 3.70
N GLN A 153 4.71 -7.22 3.52
CA GLN A 153 4.39 -8.45 2.79
C GLN A 153 3.42 -9.33 3.58
N GLU A 154 3.60 -9.43 4.90
CA GLU A 154 2.66 -10.15 5.76
C GLU A 154 1.28 -9.48 5.76
N ALA A 155 1.23 -8.15 5.89
CA ALA A 155 -0.02 -7.39 5.81
C ALA A 155 -0.73 -7.58 4.46
N ARG A 156 0.02 -7.62 3.34
CA ARG A 156 -0.52 -7.92 2.02
C ARG A 156 -1.04 -9.35 1.91
N ALA A 157 -0.29 -10.34 2.42
CA ALA A 157 -0.72 -11.73 2.42
C ALA A 157 -2.05 -11.91 3.16
N ALA A 158 -2.20 -11.29 4.34
CA ALA A 158 -3.43 -11.32 5.10
C ALA A 158 -4.58 -10.61 4.37
N LEU A 159 -4.34 -9.44 3.78
CA LEU A 159 -5.36 -8.72 3.02
C LEU A 159 -5.80 -9.48 1.76
N ILE A 160 -4.87 -10.07 1.01
CA ILE A 160 -5.17 -10.92 -0.16
C ILE A 160 -6.00 -12.12 0.29
N ALA A 161 -5.62 -12.80 1.35
CA ALA A 161 -6.35 -13.95 1.90
C ALA A 161 -7.82 -13.60 2.24
N VAL A 162 -8.04 -12.44 2.87
CA VAL A 162 -9.39 -11.94 3.17
C VAL A 162 -10.15 -11.61 1.88
N ARG A 163 -9.52 -10.90 0.92
CA ARG A 163 -10.18 -10.49 -0.32
C ARG A 163 -10.50 -11.64 -1.27
N GLU A 164 -9.77 -12.75 -1.20
CA GLU A 164 -10.09 -13.96 -1.97
C GLU A 164 -11.37 -14.66 -1.51
N ILE A 165 -11.84 -14.41 -0.28
CA ILE A 165 -13.00 -15.09 0.29
C ILE A 165 -14.15 -14.16 0.72
N SER A 166 -13.91 -12.84 0.79
CA SER A 166 -14.91 -11.91 1.35
C SER A 166 -14.74 -10.47 0.86
N ASP A 167 -15.86 -9.79 0.64
CA ASP A 167 -15.95 -8.36 0.36
C ASP A 167 -16.27 -7.53 1.62
N LEU A 168 -16.29 -8.12 2.80
CA LEU A 168 -16.53 -7.39 4.05
C LEU A 168 -15.49 -6.27 4.24
N PHE A 169 -15.89 -5.22 4.97
CA PHE A 169 -14.98 -4.14 5.35
C PHE A 169 -13.72 -4.73 6.00
N CYS A 170 -12.55 -4.35 5.51
CA CYS A 170 -11.27 -4.79 6.04
C CYS A 170 -10.43 -3.59 6.41
N MET A 171 -10.09 -3.48 7.68
CA MET A 171 -9.18 -2.48 8.23
C MET A 171 -7.80 -3.11 8.39
N VAL A 172 -6.74 -2.40 7.98
CA VAL A 172 -5.35 -2.85 8.14
C VAL A 172 -4.57 -1.81 8.93
N THR A 173 -3.94 -2.21 10.02
CA THR A 173 -3.09 -1.34 10.83
C THR A 173 -1.68 -1.89 10.95
N MET A 174 -0.71 -1.00 10.69
CA MET A 174 0.71 -1.29 10.81
C MET A 174 1.25 -0.80 12.15
N THR A 175 2.32 -1.40 12.60
CA THR A 175 3.06 -0.98 13.79
C THR A 175 4.37 -0.34 13.39
N TYR A 176 4.62 0.87 13.88
CA TYR A 176 5.79 1.68 13.53
C TYR A 176 6.69 1.90 14.74
N GLU A 177 7.99 1.80 14.54
CA GLU A 177 9.01 2.15 15.54
C GLU A 177 9.02 3.67 15.80
N THR A 178 9.72 4.10 16.84
CA THR A 178 9.83 5.52 17.24
C THR A 178 10.38 6.44 16.14
N HIS A 179 11.14 5.89 15.19
CA HIS A 179 11.64 6.61 14.02
C HIS A 179 10.64 6.70 12.86
N GLY A 180 9.39 6.28 13.07
CA GLY A 180 8.29 6.43 12.11
C GLY A 180 8.28 5.42 10.96
N ARG A 181 8.99 4.29 11.08
CA ARG A 181 9.00 3.19 10.10
C ARG A 181 8.68 1.87 10.77
N THR A 182 8.16 0.92 10.01
CA THR A 182 8.02 -0.45 10.51
C THR A 182 9.39 -1.08 10.70
N LEU A 183 9.46 -2.24 11.36
CA LEU A 183 10.70 -2.97 11.60
C LEU A 183 11.46 -3.26 10.28
N ASN A 184 10.76 -3.57 9.19
CA ASN A 184 11.33 -3.77 7.85
C ASN A 184 11.55 -2.48 7.04
N GLY A 185 11.34 -1.31 7.66
CA GLY A 185 11.66 0.01 7.08
C GLY A 185 10.57 0.62 6.21
N THR A 186 9.34 0.10 6.24
CA THR A 186 8.20 0.67 5.52
C THR A 186 7.74 1.98 6.16
N ASP A 187 7.63 3.05 5.37
CA ASP A 187 7.07 4.32 5.85
C ASP A 187 5.52 4.34 5.79
N PRO A 188 4.86 5.23 6.55
CA PRO A 188 3.41 5.25 6.64
C PRO A 188 2.71 5.53 5.31
N VAL A 189 3.28 6.39 4.47
CA VAL A 189 2.68 6.73 3.16
C VAL A 189 2.82 5.56 2.19
N SER A 190 3.96 4.85 2.24
CA SER A 190 4.16 3.64 1.43
C SER A 190 3.18 2.53 1.81
N ALA A 191 3.01 2.28 3.11
CA ALA A 191 2.03 1.31 3.61
C ALA A 191 0.61 1.70 3.19
N LEU A 192 0.23 2.97 3.37
CA LEU A 192 -1.07 3.48 2.95
C LEU A 192 -1.32 3.25 1.46
N VAL A 193 -0.40 3.71 0.59
CA VAL A 193 -0.53 3.57 -0.87
C VAL A 193 -0.68 2.12 -1.28
N THR A 194 0.13 1.22 -0.68
CA THR A 194 0.08 -0.21 -0.96
C THR A 194 -1.26 -0.83 -0.54
N LEU A 195 -1.65 -0.64 0.71
CA LEU A 195 -2.79 -1.35 1.30
C LEU A 195 -4.14 -0.81 0.81
N GLN A 196 -4.32 0.52 0.73
CA GLN A 196 -5.57 1.08 0.20
C GLN A 196 -5.81 0.71 -1.27
N SER A 197 -4.74 0.61 -2.08
CA SER A 197 -4.84 0.19 -3.48
C SER A 197 -5.16 -1.29 -3.62
N LEU A 198 -4.66 -2.13 -2.71
CA LEU A 198 -4.94 -3.57 -2.66
C LEU A 198 -6.35 -3.88 -2.11
N GLY A 199 -7.13 -2.86 -1.75
CA GLY A 199 -8.53 -3.01 -1.36
C GLY A 199 -8.79 -2.98 0.15
N ALA A 200 -7.85 -2.53 0.99
CA ALA A 200 -8.17 -2.19 2.38
C ALA A 200 -9.19 -1.05 2.42
N ASN A 201 -10.25 -1.22 3.22
CA ASN A 201 -11.30 -0.21 3.39
C ASN A 201 -10.95 0.86 4.44
N SER A 202 -9.95 0.57 5.28
CA SER A 202 -9.32 1.50 6.21
C SER A 202 -7.87 1.11 6.41
N VAL A 203 -6.98 2.09 6.55
CA VAL A 203 -5.56 1.87 6.85
C VAL A 203 -5.17 2.74 8.04
N GLY A 204 -4.22 2.29 8.85
CA GLY A 204 -3.78 3.08 9.98
C GLY A 204 -2.61 2.51 10.74
N CYS A 205 -2.56 2.82 12.03
CA CYS A 205 -1.52 2.34 12.92
C CYS A 205 -2.07 1.96 14.30
N ASN A 206 -1.45 0.97 14.92
CA ASN A 206 -1.77 0.55 16.29
C ASN A 206 -0.51 0.12 17.04
N CYS A 207 -0.63 -0.02 18.35
CA CYS A 207 0.44 -0.48 19.25
C CYS A 207 1.69 0.45 19.25
N SER A 208 2.87 -0.07 19.46
CA SER A 208 4.24 0.50 19.57
C SER A 208 4.37 1.80 20.35
N ALA A 209 3.70 2.87 19.97
CA ALA A 209 3.80 4.19 20.61
C ALA A 209 2.54 4.54 21.39
N GLY A 210 2.68 5.45 22.34
CA GLY A 210 1.54 6.16 22.93
C GLY A 210 0.85 7.06 21.89
N PRO A 211 -0.27 7.70 22.26
CA PRO A 211 -1.07 8.47 21.31
C PRO A 211 -0.29 9.65 20.68
N GLU A 212 0.63 10.28 21.41
CA GLU A 212 1.47 11.36 20.90
C GLU A 212 2.30 10.93 19.68
N GLY A 213 2.95 9.75 19.76
CA GLY A 213 3.76 9.21 18.66
C GLY A 213 2.96 8.91 17.40
N MET A 214 1.66 8.65 17.51
CA MET A 214 0.79 8.37 16.37
C MET A 214 0.32 9.61 15.61
N LEU A 215 0.34 10.79 16.21
CA LEU A 215 -0.12 12.03 15.56
C LEU A 215 0.61 12.31 14.24
N GLY A 216 1.92 12.21 14.26
CA GLY A 216 2.76 12.41 13.06
C GLY A 216 2.51 11.37 11.97
N LEU A 217 2.29 10.11 12.35
CA LEU A 217 2.01 9.01 11.43
C LEU A 217 0.67 9.21 10.70
N ILE A 218 -0.39 9.53 11.44
CA ILE A 218 -1.73 9.78 10.87
C ILE A 218 -1.71 11.04 9.99
N ALA A 219 -1.08 12.12 10.45
CA ALA A 219 -0.96 13.35 9.66
C ALA A 219 -0.20 13.13 8.34
N ALA A 220 0.86 12.33 8.33
CA ALA A 220 1.58 11.97 7.12
C ALA A 220 0.71 11.20 6.11
N MET A 221 -0.14 10.29 6.59
CA MET A 221 -1.06 9.52 5.75
C MET A 221 -2.22 10.37 5.22
N LYS A 222 -2.76 11.31 6.01
CA LYS A 222 -3.98 12.09 5.70
C LYS A 222 -3.99 12.69 4.30
N SER A 223 -2.88 13.28 3.87
CA SER A 223 -2.77 13.97 2.57
C SER A 223 -2.91 13.01 1.37
N TYR A 224 -2.72 11.72 1.57
CA TYR A 224 -2.71 10.68 0.53
C TYR A 224 -3.80 9.62 0.72
N ALA A 225 -4.59 9.71 1.80
CA ALA A 225 -5.63 8.74 2.09
C ALA A 225 -6.81 8.86 1.12
N THR A 226 -7.23 7.72 0.56
CA THR A 226 -8.48 7.55 -0.19
C THR A 226 -9.48 6.72 0.59
N VAL A 227 -9.05 6.18 1.74
CA VAL A 227 -9.83 5.40 2.70
C VAL A 227 -9.75 6.04 4.09
N PRO A 228 -10.71 5.79 5.00
CA PRO A 228 -10.64 6.21 6.40
C PRO A 228 -9.34 5.79 7.07
N LEU A 229 -8.83 6.60 8.00
CA LEU A 229 -7.64 6.29 8.78
C LEU A 229 -8.01 5.81 10.18
N ALA A 230 -7.27 4.80 10.67
CA ALA A 230 -7.44 4.22 11.99
C ALA A 230 -6.23 4.51 12.90
N ALA A 231 -6.50 4.82 14.18
CA ALA A 231 -5.49 5.01 15.21
C ALA A 231 -5.89 4.27 16.49
N LYS A 232 -5.05 3.32 16.94
CA LYS A 232 -5.31 2.51 18.14
C LYS A 232 -4.05 2.47 19.02
N PRO A 233 -3.71 3.60 19.71
CA PRO A 233 -2.50 3.72 20.53
C PRO A 233 -2.57 2.93 21.83
N ASN A 234 -1.39 2.67 22.41
CA ASN A 234 -1.26 2.17 23.79
C ASN A 234 -1.63 3.25 24.81
N ALA A 235 -1.92 2.86 26.06
CA ALA A 235 -2.14 3.78 27.19
C ALA A 235 -0.80 4.38 27.69
N GLY A 236 -0.05 5.02 26.82
CA GLY A 236 1.32 5.48 27.05
C GLY A 236 2.38 4.51 26.57
N LEU A 237 3.62 4.71 27.00
CA LEU A 237 4.72 3.81 26.67
C LEU A 237 4.78 2.65 27.69
N PRO A 238 5.12 1.42 27.25
CA PRO A 238 5.28 0.30 28.17
C PRO A 238 6.47 0.54 29.10
N LYS A 239 6.26 0.34 30.41
CA LYS A 239 7.28 0.37 31.45
C LYS A 239 7.32 -0.96 32.17
N LEU A 240 8.51 -1.50 32.36
CA LEU A 240 8.68 -2.71 33.18
C LEU A 240 8.75 -2.30 34.66
N VAL A 241 7.81 -2.78 35.47
CA VAL A 241 7.78 -2.60 36.93
C VAL A 241 7.73 -3.98 37.57
N GLY A 242 8.88 -4.44 38.12
CA GLY A 242 9.06 -5.85 38.44
C GLY A 242 8.96 -6.72 37.19
N ASP A 243 8.12 -7.76 37.21
CA ASP A 243 7.87 -8.65 36.07
C ASP A 243 6.62 -8.25 35.26
N ALA A 244 5.99 -7.10 35.58
CA ALA A 244 4.77 -6.66 34.93
C ALA A 244 5.03 -5.47 33.98
N THR A 245 4.45 -5.52 32.79
CA THR A 245 4.39 -4.37 31.88
C THR A 245 3.24 -3.46 32.31
N VAL A 246 3.56 -2.21 32.66
CA VAL A 246 2.62 -1.19 33.14
C VAL A 246 2.59 -0.05 32.10
N PHE A 247 1.40 0.54 31.92
CA PHE A 247 1.19 1.71 31.08
C PHE A 247 0.74 2.86 31.99
N ASP A 248 1.30 4.04 31.82
CA ASP A 248 1.23 5.15 32.76
C ASP A 248 0.19 6.23 32.39
N LEU A 249 -0.45 6.15 31.23
CA LEU A 249 -1.46 7.11 30.81
C LEU A 249 -2.84 6.66 31.31
N ASP A 250 -3.44 7.47 32.18
CA ASP A 250 -4.78 7.20 32.69
C ASP A 250 -5.88 7.51 31.64
N ALA A 251 -7.12 7.19 31.99
CA ALA A 251 -8.26 7.33 31.07
C ALA A 251 -8.50 8.80 30.64
N ALA A 252 -8.28 9.77 31.53
CA ALA A 252 -8.47 11.19 31.21
C ALA A 252 -7.34 11.71 30.29
N GLY A 253 -6.10 11.40 30.60
CA GLY A 253 -4.94 11.71 29.78
C GLY A 253 -5.04 11.09 28.38
N PHE A 254 -5.44 9.82 28.30
CA PHE A 254 -5.67 9.12 27.04
C PHE A 254 -6.76 9.79 26.20
N ALA A 255 -7.90 10.12 26.79
CA ALA A 255 -9.02 10.76 26.13
C ALA A 255 -8.66 12.15 25.58
N GLY A 256 -7.73 12.88 26.23
CA GLY A 256 -7.19 14.16 25.77
C GLY A 256 -6.57 14.12 24.39
N PHE A 257 -6.07 12.96 23.93
CA PHE A 257 -5.52 12.76 22.58
C PHE A 257 -6.59 12.46 21.52
N GLY A 258 -7.84 12.17 21.89
CA GLY A 258 -8.91 11.88 20.93
C GLY A 258 -9.11 12.99 19.90
N GLY A 259 -9.28 14.23 20.34
CA GLY A 259 -9.40 15.41 19.48
C GLY A 259 -8.19 15.63 18.57
N PRO A 260 -6.96 15.66 19.09
CA PRO A 260 -5.72 15.72 18.30
C PRO A 260 -5.60 14.62 17.23
N LEU A 261 -5.89 13.35 17.55
CA LEU A 261 -5.85 12.24 16.58
C LEU A 261 -6.90 12.44 15.47
N ALA A 262 -8.11 12.87 15.82
CA ALA A 262 -9.14 13.20 14.84
C ALA A 262 -8.71 14.37 13.94
N ALA A 263 -8.14 15.43 14.49
CA ALA A 263 -7.59 16.56 13.74
C ALA A 263 -6.43 16.15 12.82
N ALA A 264 -5.57 15.22 13.27
CA ALA A 264 -4.54 14.62 12.45
C ALA A 264 -5.12 13.82 11.27
N GLY A 265 -6.36 13.35 11.34
CA GLY A 265 -7.07 12.68 10.24
C GLY A 265 -7.68 11.32 10.57
N ALA A 266 -7.59 10.84 11.79
CA ALA A 266 -8.17 9.56 12.19
C ALA A 266 -9.72 9.61 12.20
N ASN A 267 -10.33 8.58 11.62
CA ASN A 267 -11.78 8.39 11.53
C ASN A 267 -12.27 7.23 12.42
N LEU A 268 -11.38 6.28 12.74
CA LEU A 268 -11.59 5.18 13.65
C LEU A 268 -10.53 5.29 14.76
N ILE A 269 -10.97 5.43 16.00
CA ILE A 269 -10.05 5.66 17.13
C ILE A 269 -10.43 4.72 18.28
N GLY A 270 -9.44 4.06 18.86
CA GLY A 270 -9.61 3.19 20.02
C GLY A 270 -8.34 3.11 20.83
N GLY A 271 -8.20 2.03 21.61
CA GLY A 271 -7.03 1.79 22.42
C GLY A 271 -6.39 0.44 22.15
N CYS A 272 -5.07 0.34 22.29
CA CYS A 272 -4.32 -0.91 22.25
C CYS A 272 -3.82 -1.26 23.65
N CYS A 273 -2.61 -1.79 23.83
CA CYS A 273 -2.10 -2.27 25.10
C CYS A 273 -2.28 -1.27 26.26
N GLY A 274 -2.65 -1.80 27.44
CA GLY A 274 -2.87 -1.01 28.66
C GLY A 274 -4.21 -0.27 28.75
N THR A 275 -4.96 -0.13 27.65
CA THR A 275 -6.28 0.53 27.71
C THR A 275 -7.34 -0.39 28.32
N THR A 276 -8.34 0.19 28.96
CA THR A 276 -9.43 -0.49 29.66
C THR A 276 -10.78 0.07 29.21
N PRO A 277 -11.92 -0.52 29.59
CA PRO A 277 -13.23 0.06 29.33
C PRO A 277 -13.38 1.51 29.82
N ALA A 278 -12.68 1.90 30.91
CA ALA A 278 -12.69 3.30 31.38
C ALA A 278 -12.02 4.25 30.38
N HIS A 279 -10.91 3.84 29.74
CA HIS A 279 -10.23 4.62 28.70
C HIS A 279 -11.12 4.80 27.48
N ILE A 280 -11.82 3.75 27.06
CA ILE A 280 -12.72 3.81 25.91
C ILE A 280 -13.94 4.69 26.19
N ARG A 281 -14.49 4.64 27.40
CA ARG A 281 -15.59 5.51 27.83
C ARG A 281 -15.18 6.99 27.78
N ALA A 282 -14.04 7.32 28.38
CA ALA A 282 -13.52 8.68 28.38
C ALA A 282 -13.22 9.18 26.95
N LEU A 283 -12.64 8.34 26.11
CA LEU A 283 -12.36 8.63 24.70
C LEU A 283 -13.66 8.92 23.92
N ARG A 284 -14.70 8.08 24.09
CA ARG A 284 -16.01 8.28 23.47
C ARG A 284 -16.60 9.63 23.87
N ASP A 285 -16.57 9.95 25.17
CA ASP A 285 -17.14 11.18 25.69
C ASP A 285 -16.41 12.40 25.12
N ALA A 286 -15.07 12.35 25.03
CA ALA A 286 -14.25 13.40 24.42
C ALA A 286 -14.52 13.59 22.92
N LEU A 287 -14.92 12.53 22.19
CA LEU A 287 -15.14 12.57 20.74
C LEU A 287 -16.60 12.82 20.33
N THR A 288 -17.54 12.87 21.26
CA THR A 288 -18.99 13.00 20.95
C THR A 288 -19.31 14.23 20.10
N ALA A 289 -18.63 15.36 20.33
CA ALA A 289 -18.83 16.61 19.59
C ALA A 289 -17.82 16.81 18.44
N VAL A 290 -16.87 15.90 18.27
CA VAL A 290 -15.82 16.02 17.26
C VAL A 290 -16.32 15.51 15.91
N LYS A 291 -16.27 16.37 14.90
CA LYS A 291 -16.62 15.99 13.53
C LYS A 291 -15.50 15.15 12.90
N PRO A 292 -15.86 14.16 12.07
CA PRO A 292 -14.84 13.42 11.30
C PRO A 292 -14.03 14.36 10.41
N ALA A 293 -12.81 13.95 10.09
CA ALA A 293 -11.94 14.70 9.18
C ALA A 293 -12.63 14.96 7.83
N ALA A 294 -12.18 16.03 7.15
CA ALA A 294 -12.68 16.43 5.84
C ALA A 294 -12.69 15.26 4.84
N PRO A 295 -13.49 15.35 3.76
CA PRO A 295 -13.62 14.28 2.77
C PRO A 295 -12.27 13.75 2.30
N LEU A 296 -12.20 12.44 2.18
CA LEU A 296 -11.04 11.74 1.64
C LEU A 296 -10.85 12.05 0.16
N ARG A 297 -9.65 11.88 -0.32
CA ARG A 297 -9.38 11.96 -1.77
C ARG A 297 -10.15 10.85 -2.49
N ARG A 298 -10.66 11.15 -3.68
CA ARG A 298 -11.38 10.15 -4.49
C ARG A 298 -10.44 9.19 -5.22
N ALA A 299 -9.21 9.62 -5.48
CA ALA A 299 -8.20 8.85 -6.18
C ALA A 299 -6.80 9.40 -5.87
N LEU A 300 -5.78 8.58 -6.01
CA LEU A 300 -4.39 8.94 -5.81
C LEU A 300 -3.51 8.32 -6.90
N ALA A 301 -2.93 9.17 -7.75
CA ALA A 301 -1.89 8.75 -8.68
C ALA A 301 -0.56 8.60 -7.92
N ALA A 302 -0.27 7.39 -7.48
CA ALA A 302 0.95 7.07 -6.75
C ALA A 302 1.33 5.61 -6.94
N VAL A 303 2.62 5.34 -6.91
CA VAL A 303 3.20 3.99 -6.79
C VAL A 303 3.97 3.88 -5.50
N SER A 304 4.27 2.66 -5.07
CA SER A 304 5.05 2.43 -3.86
C SER A 304 5.98 1.22 -4.04
N SER A 305 7.13 1.29 -3.39
CA SER A 305 7.90 0.11 -2.99
C SER A 305 7.54 -0.27 -1.56
N ALA A 306 8.17 -1.29 -0.99
CA ALA A 306 8.05 -1.58 0.44
C ALA A 306 8.46 -0.39 1.34
N ARG A 307 9.28 0.56 0.86
CA ARG A 307 9.96 1.56 1.68
C ARG A 307 9.65 3.01 1.34
N LYS A 308 9.11 3.29 0.15
CA LYS A 308 8.90 4.66 -0.34
C LYS A 308 7.73 4.71 -1.33
N ALA A 309 6.90 5.75 -1.21
CA ALA A 309 5.91 6.09 -2.22
C ALA A 309 6.43 7.17 -3.18
N VAL A 310 5.97 7.11 -4.43
CA VAL A 310 6.21 8.13 -5.48
C VAL A 310 4.86 8.64 -5.94
N ILE A 311 4.63 9.93 -5.76
CA ILE A 311 3.37 10.60 -6.12
C ILE A 311 3.49 11.14 -7.54
N LEU A 312 2.57 10.76 -8.41
CA LEU A 312 2.57 11.03 -9.86
C LEU A 312 1.59 12.16 -10.26
N GLU A 313 1.29 13.05 -9.33
CA GLU A 313 0.30 14.10 -9.55
C GLU A 313 0.91 15.34 -10.24
N GLU A 314 0.05 16.09 -10.90
CA GLU A 314 0.40 17.38 -11.53
C GLU A 314 1.07 18.32 -10.52
N GLY A 315 2.03 19.12 -10.99
CA GLY A 315 2.82 20.01 -10.14
C GLY A 315 3.96 19.34 -9.36
N ARG A 316 4.05 18.01 -9.37
CA ARG A 316 5.20 17.29 -8.78
C ARG A 316 6.39 17.28 -9.74
N PRO A 317 7.63 17.15 -9.23
CA PRO A 317 8.81 16.99 -10.08
C PRO A 317 8.67 15.82 -11.07
N LEU A 318 9.29 15.95 -12.25
CA LEU A 318 9.31 14.88 -13.24
C LEU A 318 9.86 13.59 -12.63
N THR A 319 9.10 12.52 -12.74
CA THR A 319 9.50 11.21 -12.24
C THR A 319 10.46 10.53 -13.21
N VAL A 320 11.65 10.19 -12.71
CA VAL A 320 12.68 9.46 -13.47
C VAL A 320 12.39 7.97 -13.41
N VAL A 321 12.21 7.36 -14.57
CA VAL A 321 12.11 5.90 -14.76
C VAL A 321 13.43 5.41 -15.36
N GLY A 322 14.18 4.59 -14.60
CA GLY A 322 15.45 4.03 -15.08
C GLY A 322 15.22 2.87 -16.04
N GLY A 323 15.81 2.94 -17.24
CA GLY A 323 15.53 2.02 -18.35
C GLY A 323 16.46 0.78 -18.45
N ARG A 324 17.47 0.61 -17.57
CA ARG A 324 18.53 -0.41 -17.75
C ARG A 324 18.17 -1.83 -17.32
N LEU A 325 17.03 -2.07 -16.66
CA LEU A 325 16.54 -3.43 -16.33
C LEU A 325 15.70 -4.02 -17.49
N ASN A 326 16.21 -3.90 -18.71
CA ASN A 326 15.62 -4.43 -19.93
C ASN A 326 16.48 -5.61 -20.43
N ALA A 327 16.01 -6.84 -20.24
CA ALA A 327 16.74 -8.05 -20.61
C ALA A 327 16.97 -8.18 -22.13
N ALA A 328 16.14 -7.54 -22.96
CA ALA A 328 16.34 -7.54 -24.41
C ALA A 328 17.50 -6.65 -24.87
N GLU A 329 17.87 -5.64 -24.08
CA GLU A 329 18.92 -4.66 -24.41
C GLU A 329 20.15 -4.74 -23.49
N ASN A 330 20.01 -5.35 -22.32
CA ASN A 330 21.09 -5.53 -21.34
C ASN A 330 21.50 -6.99 -21.23
N GLU A 331 22.56 -7.34 -21.95
CA GLU A 331 23.07 -8.72 -22.01
C GLU A 331 23.45 -9.28 -20.64
N THR A 332 24.02 -8.45 -19.75
CA THR A 332 24.41 -8.88 -18.40
C THR A 332 23.19 -9.26 -17.56
N VAL A 333 22.11 -8.49 -17.66
CA VAL A 333 20.84 -8.81 -17.00
C VAL A 333 20.23 -10.08 -17.62
N ARG A 334 20.25 -10.22 -18.95
CA ARG A 334 19.72 -11.39 -19.66
C ARG A 334 20.45 -12.67 -19.25
N GLN A 335 21.77 -12.66 -19.23
CA GLN A 335 22.57 -13.83 -18.82
C GLN A 335 22.32 -14.20 -17.35
N GLY A 336 22.17 -13.20 -16.48
CA GLY A 336 21.80 -13.43 -15.09
C GLY A 336 20.45 -14.15 -14.96
N LEU A 337 19.44 -13.73 -15.74
CA LEU A 337 18.14 -14.40 -15.75
C LEU A 337 18.20 -15.84 -16.26
N LEU A 338 18.99 -16.10 -17.32
CA LEU A 338 19.17 -17.44 -17.89
C LEU A 338 19.90 -18.39 -16.94
N SER A 339 20.90 -17.90 -16.20
CA SER A 339 21.67 -18.69 -15.24
C SER A 339 21.02 -18.78 -13.85
N GLY A 340 19.99 -17.97 -13.58
CA GLY A 340 19.38 -17.84 -12.25
C GLY A 340 20.16 -16.95 -11.28
N ASP A 341 21.26 -16.31 -11.71
CA ASP A 341 22.02 -15.33 -10.93
C ASP A 341 21.39 -13.93 -11.06
N LEU A 342 20.69 -13.49 -10.03
CA LEU A 342 20.06 -12.17 -9.99
C LEU A 342 21.01 -11.04 -9.50
N GLY A 343 22.27 -11.35 -9.22
CA GLY A 343 23.29 -10.38 -8.80
C GLY A 343 23.40 -9.18 -9.74
N PRO A 344 23.55 -9.38 -11.06
CA PRO A 344 23.62 -8.31 -12.05
C PRO A 344 22.39 -7.40 -12.06
N ALA A 345 21.20 -7.97 -11.97
CA ALA A 345 19.95 -7.20 -11.92
C ALA A 345 19.86 -6.35 -10.61
N LYS A 346 20.27 -6.92 -9.47
CA LYS A 346 20.34 -6.21 -8.19
C LYS A 346 21.32 -5.03 -8.21
N GLN A 347 22.49 -5.23 -8.82
CA GLN A 347 23.48 -4.18 -9.00
C GLN A 347 22.96 -3.06 -9.91
N THR A 348 22.35 -3.41 -11.04
CA THR A 348 21.74 -2.46 -11.98
C THR A 348 20.63 -1.64 -11.33
N ALA A 349 19.76 -2.28 -10.53
CA ALA A 349 18.70 -1.60 -9.78
C ALA A 349 19.25 -0.57 -8.80
N ARG A 350 20.24 -0.95 -7.98
CA ARG A 350 20.89 -0.06 -7.01
C ARG A 350 21.63 1.10 -7.67
N ALA A 351 22.32 0.84 -8.78
CA ALA A 351 23.02 1.88 -9.53
C ALA A 351 22.03 2.94 -10.04
N GLN A 352 20.97 2.54 -10.70
CA GLN A 352 19.95 3.46 -11.21
C GLN A 352 19.26 4.27 -10.09
N GLU A 353 18.95 3.64 -8.95
CA GLU A 353 18.40 4.35 -7.78
C GLU A 353 19.38 5.41 -7.26
N LYS A 354 20.66 5.06 -7.10
CA LYS A 354 21.73 5.98 -6.66
C LYS A 354 21.91 7.16 -7.63
N GLU A 355 21.71 6.92 -8.91
CA GLU A 355 21.75 7.89 -9.99
C GLU A 355 20.46 8.73 -10.10
N GLY A 356 19.43 8.48 -9.28
CA GLY A 356 18.23 9.31 -9.16
C GLY A 356 16.96 8.74 -9.77
N ALA A 357 16.94 7.47 -10.24
CA ALA A 357 15.72 6.81 -10.64
C ALA A 357 14.78 6.59 -9.44
N GLN A 358 13.51 6.94 -9.62
CA GLN A 358 12.45 6.75 -8.62
C GLN A 358 11.60 5.52 -8.93
N ILE A 359 11.55 5.14 -10.20
CA ILE A 359 10.89 3.95 -10.74
C ILE A 359 11.91 3.24 -11.65
N LEU A 360 11.86 1.92 -11.73
CA LEU A 360 12.70 1.12 -12.61
C LEU A 360 11.81 0.39 -13.62
N LEU A 361 12.06 0.60 -14.91
CA LEU A 361 11.43 -0.19 -15.98
C LEU A 361 11.97 -1.60 -15.93
N LEU A 362 11.11 -2.58 -15.65
CA LEU A 362 11.42 -3.99 -15.64
C LEU A 362 10.81 -4.65 -16.88
N LYS A 363 11.67 -5.03 -17.82
CA LYS A 363 11.31 -5.78 -19.03
C LYS A 363 12.10 -7.08 -19.06
N VAL A 364 11.43 -8.19 -18.77
CA VAL A 364 12.05 -9.52 -18.65
C VAL A 364 11.97 -10.35 -19.92
N GLY A 365 11.10 -9.98 -20.87
CA GLY A 365 10.94 -10.66 -22.15
C GLY A 365 12.22 -10.61 -22.98
N ALA A 366 12.91 -11.74 -23.08
CA ALA A 366 14.10 -11.94 -23.90
C ALA A 366 14.21 -13.40 -24.36
N ALA A 367 14.94 -13.65 -25.45
CA ALA A 367 15.12 -15.00 -25.99
C ALA A 367 15.68 -15.96 -24.91
N GLY A 368 14.99 -17.07 -24.71
CA GLY A 368 15.34 -18.12 -23.77
C GLY A 368 14.92 -17.90 -22.32
N VAL A 369 14.37 -16.74 -21.95
CA VAL A 369 13.90 -16.43 -20.59
C VAL A 369 12.45 -16.86 -20.43
N ASP A 370 12.13 -17.63 -19.39
CA ASP A 370 10.74 -17.82 -18.93
C ASP A 370 10.27 -16.53 -18.25
N GLU A 371 9.53 -15.71 -18.99
CA GLU A 371 9.09 -14.41 -18.56
C GLU A 371 8.23 -14.47 -17.30
N THR A 372 7.35 -15.46 -17.18
CA THR A 372 6.42 -15.58 -16.05
C THR A 372 7.16 -15.87 -14.75
N GLN A 373 8.04 -16.86 -14.77
CA GLN A 373 8.85 -17.20 -13.60
C GLN A 373 9.84 -16.07 -13.24
N ALA A 374 10.46 -15.47 -14.25
CA ALA A 374 11.46 -14.42 -14.07
C ALA A 374 10.86 -13.14 -13.45
N ALA A 375 9.67 -12.71 -13.88
CA ALA A 375 9.05 -11.48 -13.39
C ALA A 375 8.73 -11.53 -11.90
N GLY A 376 8.04 -12.57 -11.43
CA GLY A 376 7.70 -12.75 -10.02
C GLY A 376 8.93 -12.84 -9.13
N LYS A 377 9.84 -13.76 -9.45
CA LYS A 377 11.08 -13.97 -8.71
C LYS A 377 11.99 -12.73 -8.68
N LEU A 378 12.07 -12.00 -9.80
CA LEU A 378 12.90 -10.82 -9.88
C LEU A 378 12.31 -9.68 -9.03
N LEU A 379 11.01 -9.41 -9.10
CA LEU A 379 10.35 -8.40 -8.28
C LEU A 379 10.45 -8.70 -6.78
N GLU A 380 10.25 -9.95 -6.38
CA GLU A 380 10.43 -10.39 -4.99
C GLU A 380 11.87 -10.12 -4.50
N GLN A 381 12.87 -10.49 -5.31
CA GLN A 381 14.28 -10.38 -4.94
C GLN A 381 14.88 -8.97 -5.10
N LEU A 382 14.29 -8.11 -5.95
CA LEU A 382 14.69 -6.71 -6.08
C LEU A 382 14.08 -5.82 -5.01
N ALA A 383 12.86 -6.11 -4.55
CA ALA A 383 12.14 -5.30 -3.58
C ALA A 383 12.95 -4.95 -2.30
N PRO A 384 13.71 -5.86 -1.67
CA PRO A 384 14.54 -5.53 -0.52
C PRO A 384 15.83 -4.77 -0.88
N THR A 385 16.20 -4.71 -2.15
CA THR A 385 17.49 -4.15 -2.58
C THR A 385 17.44 -2.69 -3.01
N THR A 386 16.25 -2.16 -3.33
CA THR A 386 16.02 -0.79 -3.78
C THR A 386 14.81 -0.16 -3.10
N ARG A 387 14.79 1.18 -3.02
CA ARG A 387 13.61 1.96 -2.61
C ARG A 387 12.78 2.41 -3.80
N ALA A 388 13.28 2.24 -5.03
CA ALA A 388 12.54 2.55 -6.23
C ALA A 388 11.35 1.59 -6.38
N SER A 389 10.24 2.08 -6.94
CA SER A 389 9.13 1.25 -7.41
C SER A 389 9.45 0.69 -8.81
N PHE A 390 8.50 -0.03 -9.43
CA PHE A 390 8.73 -0.61 -10.74
C PHE A 390 7.61 -0.26 -11.73
N LEU A 391 7.99 -0.18 -13.00
CA LEU A 391 7.12 -0.26 -14.16
C LEU A 391 7.36 -1.64 -14.80
N LEU A 392 6.40 -2.55 -14.64
CA LEU A 392 6.46 -3.89 -15.23
C LEU A 392 5.97 -3.84 -16.69
N ALA A 393 6.84 -4.19 -17.62
CA ALA A 393 6.52 -4.33 -19.03
C ALA A 393 6.47 -5.83 -19.38
N ALA A 394 5.25 -6.39 -19.37
CA ALA A 394 4.93 -7.76 -19.72
C ALA A 394 3.56 -7.80 -20.42
N GLU A 395 3.40 -8.76 -21.35
CA GLU A 395 2.19 -8.85 -22.17
C GLU A 395 1.26 -9.99 -21.72
N ARG A 396 1.78 -10.97 -21.00
CA ARG A 396 1.02 -12.13 -20.55
C ARG A 396 0.35 -11.88 -19.22
N VAL A 397 -0.93 -12.25 -19.12
CA VAL A 397 -1.75 -12.12 -17.90
C VAL A 397 -1.09 -12.83 -16.72
N GLU A 398 -0.58 -14.03 -16.93
CA GLU A 398 0.10 -14.83 -15.91
C GLU A 398 1.36 -14.15 -15.40
N THR A 399 2.18 -13.58 -16.29
CA THR A 399 3.41 -12.85 -15.94
C THR A 399 3.10 -11.63 -15.08
N VAL A 400 2.11 -10.83 -15.50
CA VAL A 400 1.66 -9.65 -14.75
C VAL A 400 1.08 -10.07 -13.40
N GLY A 401 0.23 -11.09 -13.36
CA GLY A 401 -0.37 -11.62 -12.15
C GLY A 401 0.68 -12.07 -11.12
N GLN A 402 1.68 -12.83 -11.55
CA GLN A 402 2.80 -13.24 -10.68
C GLN A 402 3.58 -12.04 -10.17
N GLY A 403 3.94 -11.10 -11.04
CA GLY A 403 4.65 -9.89 -10.63
C GLY A 403 3.90 -9.08 -9.57
N LEU A 404 2.61 -8.86 -9.77
CA LEU A 404 1.75 -8.11 -8.86
C LEU A 404 1.52 -8.84 -7.53
N ARG A 405 1.41 -10.16 -7.57
CA ARG A 405 1.17 -10.97 -6.38
C ARG A 405 2.32 -10.91 -5.39
N PHE A 406 3.56 -11.00 -5.87
CA PHE A 406 4.75 -11.06 -5.02
C PHE A 406 5.38 -9.71 -4.70
N TYR A 407 5.06 -8.65 -5.42
CA TYR A 407 5.67 -7.34 -5.18
C TYR A 407 5.09 -6.63 -3.95
N PRO A 408 5.92 -6.20 -2.97
CA PRO A 408 5.45 -5.58 -1.73
C PRO A 408 5.12 -4.08 -1.87
N GLY A 409 4.39 -3.72 -2.91
CA GLY A 409 4.07 -2.32 -3.20
C GLY A 409 2.98 -2.17 -4.27
N ARG A 410 2.86 -0.95 -4.80
CA ARG A 410 1.97 -0.60 -5.91
C ARG A 410 2.80 -0.33 -7.16
N LEU A 411 2.61 -1.13 -8.22
CA LEU A 411 3.33 -1.02 -9.49
C LEU A 411 2.63 -0.12 -10.52
N LEU A 412 3.42 0.32 -11.52
CA LEU A 412 2.93 0.62 -12.87
C LEU A 412 3.01 -0.67 -13.70
N VAL A 413 2.02 -0.88 -14.59
CA VAL A 413 2.02 -2.02 -15.51
C VAL A 413 1.76 -1.53 -16.93
N HIS A 414 2.62 -1.91 -17.86
CA HIS A 414 2.46 -1.59 -19.27
C HIS A 414 1.33 -2.42 -19.89
N VAL A 415 0.41 -1.76 -20.57
CA VAL A 415 -0.72 -2.38 -21.27
C VAL A 415 -0.65 -1.92 -22.71
N ALA A 416 -0.38 -2.83 -23.64
CA ALA A 416 -0.51 -2.53 -25.05
C ALA A 416 -1.99 -2.24 -25.36
N GLY A 417 -2.25 -1.30 -26.28
CA GLY A 417 -3.62 -0.81 -26.53
C GLY A 417 -4.45 -1.71 -27.45
N ASP A 418 -4.14 -2.98 -27.54
CA ASP A 418 -4.85 -3.97 -28.35
C ASP A 418 -5.90 -4.76 -27.54
N GLU A 419 -6.72 -5.57 -28.21
CA GLU A 419 -7.76 -6.37 -27.54
C GLU A 419 -7.17 -7.41 -26.58
N ALA A 420 -6.00 -7.99 -26.88
CA ALA A 420 -5.35 -8.98 -26.02
C ALA A 420 -4.95 -8.38 -24.67
N SER A 421 -4.50 -7.13 -24.68
CA SER A 421 -4.07 -6.41 -23.47
C SER A 421 -5.23 -6.00 -22.56
N LYS A 422 -6.47 -6.00 -23.05
CA LYS A 422 -7.65 -5.71 -22.19
C LYS A 422 -7.81 -6.74 -21.08
N ALA A 423 -7.37 -7.98 -21.30
CA ALA A 423 -7.38 -9.03 -20.27
C ALA A 423 -6.46 -8.71 -19.08
N LEU A 424 -5.51 -7.78 -19.22
CA LEU A 424 -4.64 -7.33 -18.14
C LEU A 424 -5.35 -6.40 -17.16
N LEU A 425 -6.30 -5.58 -17.61
CA LEU A 425 -6.94 -4.55 -16.78
C LEU A 425 -7.63 -5.12 -15.52
N PRO A 426 -8.39 -6.22 -15.57
CA PRO A 426 -8.97 -6.84 -14.38
C PRO A 426 -7.91 -7.26 -13.37
N VAL A 427 -6.81 -7.87 -13.83
CA VAL A 427 -5.73 -8.34 -12.96
C VAL A 427 -4.98 -7.17 -12.34
N ILE A 428 -4.69 -6.12 -13.11
CA ILE A 428 -4.05 -4.89 -12.62
C ILE A 428 -4.93 -4.24 -11.56
N ALA A 429 -6.25 -4.17 -11.79
CA ALA A 429 -7.21 -3.61 -10.86
C ALA A 429 -7.34 -4.43 -9.57
N GLN A 430 -7.34 -5.77 -9.67
CA GLN A 430 -7.40 -6.68 -8.52
C GLN A 430 -6.27 -6.44 -7.52
N TYR A 431 -5.06 -6.15 -8.00
CA TYR A 431 -3.91 -5.83 -7.15
C TYR A 431 -3.68 -4.33 -6.93
N GLY A 432 -4.59 -3.49 -7.45
CA GLY A 432 -4.55 -2.04 -7.29
C GLY A 432 -3.39 -1.33 -8.00
N ALA A 433 -2.71 -1.99 -8.94
CA ALA A 433 -1.63 -1.39 -9.73
C ALA A 433 -2.16 -0.33 -10.71
N LEU A 434 -1.30 0.50 -11.29
CA LEU A 434 -1.68 1.56 -12.22
C LEU A 434 -1.39 1.13 -13.67
N PRO A 435 -2.35 1.24 -14.60
CA PRO A 435 -2.12 0.95 -16.00
C PRO A 435 -1.34 2.07 -16.70
N VAL A 436 -0.33 1.68 -17.50
CA VAL A 436 0.35 2.53 -18.47
C VAL A 436 -0.11 2.10 -19.85
N LEU A 437 -1.02 2.87 -20.44
CA LEU A 437 -1.64 2.53 -21.72
C LEU A 437 -0.76 2.99 -22.87
N ARG A 438 -0.28 2.05 -23.69
CA ARG A 438 0.47 2.31 -24.91
C ARG A 438 -0.42 2.10 -26.13
N ILE A 439 -0.59 3.13 -26.95
CA ILE A 439 -1.32 3.05 -28.21
C ILE A 439 -0.28 2.85 -29.32
N ALA A 440 -0.42 1.79 -30.10
CA ALA A 440 0.59 1.30 -31.06
C ALA A 440 0.92 2.28 -32.20
N THR A 441 0.01 3.22 -32.49
CA THR A 441 0.17 4.21 -33.54
C THR A 441 0.04 5.59 -32.94
N MET A 442 1.13 6.36 -32.87
CA MET A 442 1.16 7.69 -32.27
C MET A 442 1.50 8.74 -33.34
N ALA A 443 0.55 9.03 -34.25
CA ALA A 443 0.68 10.10 -35.24
C ALA A 443 -0.02 11.42 -34.86
N GLY A 444 -0.63 11.49 -33.66
CA GLY A 444 -1.31 12.70 -33.15
C GLY A 444 -2.61 13.05 -33.86
N THR A 445 -3.10 12.16 -34.69
CA THR A 445 -4.32 12.37 -35.49
C THR A 445 -5.58 12.35 -34.62
N PRO A 446 -6.71 12.92 -35.08
CA PRO A 446 -8.00 12.78 -34.39
C PRO A 446 -8.41 11.33 -34.12
N VAL A 447 -8.05 10.39 -35.02
CA VAL A 447 -8.33 8.95 -34.87
C VAL A 447 -7.59 8.37 -33.68
N GLU A 448 -6.34 8.71 -33.49
CA GLU A 448 -5.54 8.23 -32.35
C GLU A 448 -5.96 8.83 -31.02
N ARG A 449 -6.33 10.12 -31.01
CA ARG A 449 -6.94 10.73 -29.80
C ARG A 449 -8.25 10.04 -29.44
N ALA A 450 -9.04 9.58 -30.41
CA ALA A 450 -10.22 8.78 -30.17
C ALA A 450 -9.88 7.40 -29.59
N ALA A 451 -8.82 6.73 -30.09
CA ALA A 451 -8.34 5.47 -29.56
C ALA A 451 -7.85 5.59 -28.10
N VAL A 452 -7.08 6.66 -27.79
CA VAL A 452 -6.67 6.94 -26.40
C VAL A 452 -7.89 7.15 -25.49
N ARG A 453 -8.88 7.97 -25.94
CA ARG A 453 -10.11 8.17 -25.14
C ARG A 453 -10.86 6.86 -24.89
N LYS A 454 -10.92 5.97 -25.88
CA LYS A 454 -11.53 4.64 -25.73
C LYS A 454 -10.78 3.80 -24.71
N ALA A 455 -9.46 3.69 -24.83
CA ALA A 455 -8.63 2.92 -23.87
C ALA A 455 -8.75 3.47 -22.44
N VAL A 456 -8.78 4.79 -22.26
CA VAL A 456 -9.06 5.43 -20.98
C VAL A 456 -10.47 5.11 -20.47
N ALA A 457 -11.48 5.10 -21.35
CA ALA A 457 -12.84 4.72 -20.97
C ALA A 457 -12.91 3.26 -20.52
N ASP A 458 -12.24 2.35 -21.24
CA ASP A 458 -12.15 0.93 -20.88
C ASP A 458 -11.47 0.75 -19.51
N ALA A 459 -10.34 1.39 -19.26
CA ALA A 459 -9.67 1.34 -17.94
C ALA A 459 -10.58 1.88 -16.81
N ARG A 460 -11.36 2.94 -17.09
CA ARG A 460 -12.30 3.48 -16.09
C ARG A 460 -13.44 2.53 -15.72
N THR A 461 -13.82 1.58 -16.57
CA THR A 461 -14.80 0.54 -16.21
C THR A 461 -14.29 -0.39 -15.11
N HIS A 462 -12.97 -0.43 -14.91
CA HIS A 462 -12.31 -1.17 -13.83
C HIS A 462 -12.00 -0.30 -12.59
N GLY A 463 -12.65 0.88 -12.46
CA GLY A 463 -12.58 1.71 -11.25
C GLY A 463 -11.51 2.81 -11.27
N TYR A 464 -10.67 2.91 -12.30
CA TYR A 464 -9.62 3.92 -12.36
C TYR A 464 -10.16 5.34 -12.61
N ALA A 465 -9.66 6.30 -11.86
CA ALA A 465 -9.81 7.71 -12.21
C ALA A 465 -8.79 8.09 -13.32
N LYS A 466 -9.11 9.11 -14.12
CA LYS A 466 -8.21 9.55 -15.21
C LYS A 466 -6.77 9.79 -14.77
N LYS A 467 -6.57 10.42 -13.62
CA LYS A 467 -5.24 10.69 -13.06
C LYS A 467 -4.45 9.45 -12.64
N GLU A 468 -5.11 8.30 -12.52
CA GLU A 468 -4.48 7.01 -12.20
C GLU A 468 -4.10 6.21 -13.46
N ILE A 469 -4.42 6.72 -14.66
CA ILE A 469 -4.14 6.09 -15.94
C ILE A 469 -3.01 6.86 -16.61
N VAL A 470 -1.84 6.24 -16.74
CA VAL A 470 -0.70 6.85 -17.44
C VAL A 470 -0.79 6.56 -18.94
N ILE A 471 -0.55 7.57 -19.78
CA ILE A 471 -0.50 7.37 -21.24
C ILE A 471 0.96 7.35 -21.67
N ASP A 472 1.40 6.24 -22.27
CA ASP A 472 2.71 6.14 -22.90
C ASP A 472 2.66 6.81 -24.28
N CYS A 473 3.33 7.97 -24.38
CA CYS A 473 3.44 8.78 -25.58
C CYS A 473 4.70 8.46 -26.41
N THR A 474 5.40 7.35 -26.12
CA THR A 474 6.62 6.97 -26.83
C THR A 474 6.30 6.62 -28.30
N PRO A 475 6.88 7.33 -29.28
CA PRO A 475 6.59 7.06 -30.68
C PRO A 475 7.30 5.75 -31.13
N PRO A 476 6.71 5.02 -32.08
CA PRO A 476 7.30 3.78 -32.59
C PRO A 476 8.58 4.01 -33.42
N ALA A 477 8.78 5.22 -33.94
CA ALA A 477 9.95 5.60 -34.71
C ALA A 477 10.60 6.88 -34.14
N GLN A 478 11.90 6.98 -34.27
CA GLN A 478 12.73 8.09 -33.75
C GLN A 478 12.97 9.16 -34.84
N SER A 479 11.94 9.51 -35.63
CA SER A 479 12.02 10.60 -36.61
C SER A 479 11.65 11.95 -35.97
N PRO A 480 12.17 13.09 -36.51
CA PRO A 480 11.79 14.42 -36.02
C PRO A 480 10.28 14.69 -36.05
N GLU A 481 9.56 14.13 -36.99
CA GLU A 481 8.11 14.25 -37.11
C GLU A 481 7.40 13.44 -36.00
N ALA A 482 7.80 12.20 -35.79
CA ALA A 482 7.26 11.34 -34.73
C ALA A 482 7.51 11.93 -33.34
N LEU A 483 8.68 12.54 -33.10
CA LEU A 483 8.99 13.21 -31.84
C LEU A 483 8.15 14.47 -31.61
N ARG A 484 7.92 15.29 -32.65
CA ARG A 484 7.00 16.46 -32.55
C ARG A 484 5.57 16.00 -32.25
N THR A 485 5.13 14.93 -32.88
CA THR A 485 3.81 14.33 -32.63
C THR A 485 3.68 13.84 -31.20
N ALA A 486 4.70 13.15 -30.66
CA ALA A 486 4.73 12.68 -29.29
C ALA A 486 4.62 13.85 -28.29
N LEU A 487 5.33 14.95 -28.51
CA LEU A 487 5.21 16.18 -27.68
C LEU A 487 3.79 16.75 -27.73
N GLY A 488 3.16 16.78 -28.91
CA GLY A 488 1.76 17.21 -29.06
C GLY A 488 0.78 16.30 -28.31
N MET A 489 1.03 14.99 -28.27
CA MET A 489 0.25 14.03 -27.48
C MET A 489 0.45 14.22 -25.99
N VAL A 490 1.68 14.44 -25.52
CA VAL A 490 1.97 14.77 -24.12
C VAL A 490 1.17 15.99 -23.68
N ALA A 491 1.24 17.09 -24.45
CA ALA A 491 0.50 18.31 -24.14
C ALA A 491 -1.02 18.08 -24.11
N TRP A 492 -1.56 17.36 -25.10
CA TRP A 492 -2.99 17.07 -25.14
C TRP A 492 -3.46 16.17 -23.99
N CYS A 493 -2.70 15.13 -23.65
CA CYS A 493 -3.03 14.24 -22.52
C CYS A 493 -3.00 14.99 -21.19
N ALA A 494 -1.98 15.82 -20.95
CA ALA A 494 -1.85 16.59 -19.72
C ALA A 494 -2.94 17.67 -19.62
N GLN A 495 -3.13 18.49 -20.64
CA GLN A 495 -3.98 19.69 -20.57
C GLN A 495 -5.47 19.41 -20.86
N SER A 496 -5.78 18.48 -21.77
CA SER A 496 -7.16 18.26 -22.25
C SER A 496 -7.78 16.94 -21.73
N LEU A 497 -6.98 15.87 -21.63
CA LEU A 497 -7.48 14.57 -21.18
C LEU A 497 -7.45 14.44 -19.64
N GLY A 498 -6.47 15.05 -18.98
CA GLY A 498 -6.26 14.98 -17.53
C GLY A 498 -5.67 13.65 -17.08
N CYS A 499 -4.80 13.05 -17.91
CA CYS A 499 -4.04 11.84 -17.63
C CYS A 499 -2.54 12.16 -17.56
N PRO A 500 -1.78 11.64 -16.59
CA PRO A 500 -0.33 11.71 -16.60
C PRO A 500 0.25 10.98 -17.81
N THR A 501 1.44 11.40 -18.25
CA THR A 501 2.09 10.88 -19.45
C THR A 501 3.47 10.32 -19.16
N LEU A 502 3.85 9.31 -19.93
CA LEU A 502 5.18 8.71 -19.96
C LEU A 502 5.79 8.89 -21.36
N LEU A 503 7.10 9.13 -21.43
CA LEU A 503 7.87 9.16 -22.67
C LEU A 503 9.20 8.44 -22.45
N ASP A 504 9.48 7.43 -23.28
CA ASP A 504 10.79 6.79 -23.34
C ASP A 504 11.68 7.53 -24.35
N ILE A 505 12.77 8.11 -23.86
CA ILE A 505 13.73 8.85 -24.67
C ILE A 505 15.07 8.12 -24.83
N THR A 506 15.22 6.92 -24.28
CA THR A 506 16.50 6.18 -24.29
C THR A 506 16.99 5.84 -25.69
N GLY A 507 16.07 5.64 -26.63
CA GLY A 507 16.39 5.37 -28.03
C GLY A 507 16.79 6.58 -28.87
N VAL A 508 16.53 7.81 -28.37
CA VAL A 508 16.73 9.04 -29.18
C VAL A 508 18.21 9.29 -29.40
N GLY A 509 18.60 9.47 -30.67
CA GLY A 509 19.99 9.71 -31.04
C GLY A 509 20.92 8.50 -30.83
N LYS A 510 20.40 7.30 -30.72
CA LYS A 510 21.22 6.09 -30.50
C LYS A 510 22.25 5.93 -31.62
N GLY A 511 23.52 5.88 -31.21
CA GLY A 511 24.65 5.69 -32.11
C GLY A 511 25.30 6.98 -32.64
N VAL A 512 24.81 8.16 -32.25
CA VAL A 512 25.51 9.43 -32.58
C VAL A 512 26.15 10.06 -31.32
N PRO A 513 27.28 10.78 -31.48
CA PRO A 513 27.99 11.40 -30.34
C PRO A 513 27.15 12.40 -29.56
N GLU A 514 26.21 13.06 -30.19
CA GLU A 514 25.32 14.09 -29.62
C GLU A 514 24.13 13.50 -28.88
N GLN A 515 24.00 12.19 -28.79
CA GLN A 515 22.87 11.51 -28.13
C GLN A 515 22.48 12.11 -26.77
N PRO A 516 23.40 12.39 -25.83
CA PRO A 516 23.05 12.98 -24.53
C PRO A 516 22.32 14.32 -24.65
N TRP A 517 22.75 15.17 -25.59
CA TRP A 517 22.15 16.48 -25.82
C TRP A 517 20.82 16.41 -26.57
N LEU A 518 20.67 15.47 -27.50
CA LEU A 518 19.39 15.20 -28.17
C LEU A 518 18.34 14.73 -27.17
N GLN A 519 18.68 13.81 -26.28
CA GLN A 519 17.84 13.34 -25.20
C GLN A 519 17.47 14.47 -24.22
N ALA A 520 18.44 15.26 -23.80
CA ALA A 520 18.25 16.39 -22.89
C ALA A 520 17.32 17.46 -23.52
N SER A 521 17.50 17.78 -24.81
CA SER A 521 16.68 18.74 -25.53
C SER A 521 15.23 18.28 -25.67
N LEU A 522 15.00 17.00 -26.00
CA LEU A 522 13.66 16.43 -26.06
C LEU A 522 13.01 16.42 -24.68
N LEU A 523 13.77 16.10 -23.62
CA LEU A 523 13.27 16.08 -22.25
C LEU A 523 12.80 17.48 -21.81
N ALA A 524 13.58 18.54 -22.12
CA ALA A 524 13.18 19.91 -21.84
C ALA A 524 11.84 20.30 -22.51
N ALA A 525 11.71 19.97 -23.80
CA ALA A 525 10.47 20.21 -24.55
C ALA A 525 9.28 19.41 -23.98
N ALA A 526 9.52 18.16 -23.59
CA ALA A 526 8.49 17.30 -23.02
C ALA A 526 8.04 17.78 -21.62
N GLN A 527 8.96 18.28 -20.78
CA GLN A 527 8.62 18.89 -19.49
C GLN A 527 7.75 20.14 -19.68
N ALA A 528 8.09 21.00 -20.64
CA ALA A 528 7.27 22.18 -20.99
C ALA A 528 5.87 21.77 -21.49
N ALA A 529 5.75 20.62 -22.17
CA ALA A 529 4.48 20.05 -22.60
C ALA A 529 3.66 19.38 -21.48
N GLY A 530 4.23 19.21 -20.28
CA GLY A 530 3.54 18.60 -19.12
C GLY A 530 3.83 17.11 -18.90
N LEU A 531 4.97 16.60 -19.39
CA LEU A 531 5.38 15.20 -19.19
C LEU A 531 5.50 14.88 -17.69
N ALA A 532 4.88 13.79 -17.23
CA ALA A 532 4.91 13.35 -15.84
C ALA A 532 6.04 12.34 -15.53
N LEU A 533 6.31 11.42 -16.44
CA LEU A 533 7.32 10.36 -16.28
C LEU A 533 8.23 10.31 -17.53
N ALA A 534 9.55 10.16 -17.34
CA ALA A 534 10.48 9.94 -18.44
C ALA A 534 11.29 8.66 -18.19
N VAL A 535 11.30 7.75 -19.19
CA VAL A 535 12.26 6.65 -19.20
C VAL A 535 13.58 7.18 -19.76
N ILE A 536 14.62 7.18 -18.92
CA ILE A 536 15.96 7.67 -19.24
C ILE A 536 17.03 6.71 -18.71
N ASP A 537 18.25 6.86 -19.20
CA ASP A 537 19.42 6.37 -18.48
C ASP A 537 19.82 7.43 -17.43
N PRO A 538 19.64 7.16 -16.14
CA PRO A 538 19.97 8.15 -15.11
C PRO A 538 21.48 8.40 -14.92
N ALA A 539 22.34 7.64 -15.59
CA ALA A 539 23.79 7.92 -15.64
C ALA A 539 24.15 9.09 -16.57
N VAL A 540 23.24 9.47 -17.49
CA VAL A 540 23.46 10.58 -18.43
C VAL A 540 23.28 11.92 -17.71
N ALA A 541 24.38 12.58 -17.41
CA ALA A 541 24.39 13.81 -16.58
C ALA A 541 23.59 14.97 -17.22
N GLU A 542 23.62 15.10 -18.53
CA GLU A 542 22.91 16.12 -19.29
C GLU A 542 21.40 16.05 -19.08
N THR A 543 20.82 14.85 -19.17
CA THR A 543 19.38 14.63 -18.96
C THR A 543 18.97 14.94 -17.53
N LEU A 544 19.76 14.55 -16.53
CA LEU A 544 19.47 14.87 -15.12
C LEU A 544 19.55 16.36 -14.79
N LYS A 545 20.54 17.07 -15.35
CA LYS A 545 20.68 18.53 -15.20
C LYS A 545 19.48 19.25 -15.82
N ILE A 546 19.09 18.88 -17.04
CA ILE A 546 17.93 19.44 -17.72
C ILE A 546 16.63 19.11 -16.97
N ARG A 547 16.46 17.89 -16.50
CA ARG A 547 15.32 17.49 -15.65
C ARG A 547 15.19 18.44 -14.44
N THR A 548 16.27 18.67 -13.74
CA THR A 548 16.27 19.54 -12.54
C THR A 548 15.96 20.99 -12.89
N ALA A 549 16.54 21.50 -13.99
CA ALA A 549 16.26 22.85 -14.47
C ALA A 549 14.79 23.00 -14.91
N GLY A 550 14.25 22.02 -15.63
CA GLY A 550 12.85 21.98 -16.07
C GLY A 550 11.85 21.94 -14.91
N ASP A 551 12.14 21.15 -13.85
CA ASP A 551 11.31 21.13 -12.65
C ASP A 551 11.21 22.51 -12.01
N ARG A 552 12.32 23.27 -11.95
CA ARG A 552 12.33 24.64 -11.46
C ARG A 552 11.54 25.61 -12.34
N LEU A 553 11.61 25.45 -13.65
CA LEU A 553 10.93 26.35 -14.61
C LEU A 553 9.43 26.09 -14.70
N TRP A 554 9.00 24.83 -14.65
CA TRP A 554 7.65 24.46 -15.07
C TRP A 554 6.76 23.94 -13.94
N ARG A 555 7.30 23.70 -12.74
CA ARG A 555 6.57 23.01 -11.67
C ARG A 555 6.54 23.76 -10.33
N ASN A 556 6.18 25.06 -10.34
CA ASN A 556 5.90 25.88 -9.15
C ASN A 556 6.85 25.60 -7.95
N ASP A 557 8.16 25.61 -8.19
CA ASP A 557 9.14 25.60 -7.12
C ASP A 557 9.29 27.03 -6.56
N PRO A 558 8.82 27.34 -5.34
CA PRO A 558 8.89 28.67 -4.77
C PRO A 558 10.32 29.19 -4.63
N GLY A 559 11.32 28.30 -4.62
CA GLY A 559 12.74 28.63 -4.57
C GLY A 559 13.42 28.78 -5.93
N ALA A 560 12.72 28.53 -7.04
CA ALA A 560 13.31 28.45 -8.38
C ALA A 560 14.10 29.69 -8.79
N PHE A 561 13.66 30.87 -8.35
CA PHE A 561 14.23 32.18 -8.72
C PHE A 561 14.73 32.97 -7.49
N SER A 562 14.74 32.39 -6.29
CA SER A 562 15.37 33.01 -5.13
C SER A 562 16.89 32.97 -5.33
N THR A 563 17.48 34.11 -5.66
CA THR A 563 18.92 34.28 -5.60
C THR A 563 19.30 34.12 -4.12
N GLY A 564 20.03 33.05 -3.80
CA GLY A 564 20.62 32.89 -2.48
C GLY A 564 21.49 34.09 -2.09
N ARG A 565 20.88 35.07 -1.45
CA ARG A 565 21.55 36.08 -0.64
C ARG A 565 20.96 35.99 0.76
N SER A 566 21.60 35.23 1.59
CA SER A 566 21.62 35.45 3.04
C SER A 566 23.02 35.12 3.54
#